data_17ec11f070c40c2823381e55b5e962f4
#
_entry.id   17ec11f070c40c2823381e55b5e962f4
#
_cell.length_a   1.000
_cell.length_b   1.000
_cell.length_c   1.000
_cell.angle_alpha   90.00
_cell.angle_beta   90.00
_cell.angle_gamma   90.00
#
_symmetry.space_group_name_H-M   'P 1'
#
loop_
_entity.id
_entity.type
_entity.pdbx_description
1 polymer ?
#
loop_
_entity_poly.entity_id
_entity_poly.type
_entity_poly.pdbx_seq_one_letter_code
_entity_poly.pdbx_strand_id
1 'polypeptide(L)'
;MILFDVGAHHGQNSLDITQHNPNVICYAFEPTPELARLLRIAAEARGMKDRYHVYEHAISDFDGEADFHMVEGDTGSASLNEFADNLSETWPGRTDFAVRGSKKVNVYRLDTWLTIFASEITCIDHLHIDAQGSDLAVLKGLGDKLSMVQSGVVEVPQEDNLRLYKGQHTKQEALDFLEQNGFVNDKITSQVNEDNLYFVRKT
;
A
#
# COMPACT_ATOMS: atom_id res chain seq x y z
N MET A 1 13.34 14.24 0.82
CA MET A 1 12.26 13.42 1.43
C MET A 1 12.00 12.22 0.55
N ILE A 2 12.06 11.03 1.11
CA ILE A 2 11.76 9.77 0.42
C ILE A 2 10.34 9.35 0.80
N LEU A 3 9.48 9.24 -0.22
CA LEU A 3 8.11 8.77 -0.11
C LEU A 3 8.00 7.38 -0.76
N PHE A 4 7.47 6.41 -0.02
CA PHE A 4 7.04 5.12 -0.58
C PHE A 4 5.52 5.10 -0.66
N ASP A 5 4.97 4.72 -1.82
CA ASP A 5 3.54 4.64 -2.10
C ASP A 5 3.21 3.21 -2.55
N VAL A 6 2.73 2.39 -1.63
CA VAL A 6 2.42 0.97 -1.85
C VAL A 6 0.93 0.83 -2.14
N GLY A 7 0.61 0.29 -3.32
CA GLY A 7 -0.75 0.30 -3.88
C GLY A 7 -1.08 1.64 -4.54
N ALA A 8 -0.13 2.15 -5.33
CA ALA A 8 -0.21 3.52 -5.86
C ALA A 8 -1.41 3.77 -6.78
N HIS A 9 -1.99 2.74 -7.40
CA HIS A 9 -3.17 2.83 -8.27
C HIS A 9 -3.04 3.95 -9.32
N HIS A 10 -3.81 5.03 -9.22
CA HIS A 10 -3.70 6.22 -10.08
C HIS A 10 -2.75 7.30 -9.53
N GLY A 11 -2.10 7.07 -8.40
CA GLY A 11 -1.15 8.01 -7.78
C GLY A 11 -1.78 9.29 -7.27
N GLN A 12 -3.07 9.29 -6.92
CA GLN A 12 -3.84 10.51 -6.59
C GLN A 12 -3.13 11.41 -5.60
N ASN A 13 -2.60 10.85 -4.52
CA ASN A 13 -1.91 11.62 -3.48
C ASN A 13 -0.42 11.79 -3.78
N SER A 14 0.28 10.72 -4.15
CA SER A 14 1.73 10.72 -4.31
C SER A 14 2.22 11.57 -5.50
N LEU A 15 1.46 11.60 -6.61
CA LEU A 15 1.75 12.48 -7.74
C LEU A 15 1.65 13.95 -7.33
N ASP A 16 0.59 14.32 -6.61
CA ASP A 16 0.39 15.72 -6.20
C ASP A 16 1.43 16.15 -5.14
N ILE A 17 1.73 15.29 -4.16
CA ILE A 17 2.78 15.52 -3.16
C ILE A 17 4.12 15.75 -3.86
N THR A 18 4.49 14.89 -4.81
CA THR A 18 5.77 14.98 -5.52
C THR A 18 5.83 16.19 -6.44
N GLN A 19 4.71 16.56 -7.08
CA GLN A 19 4.64 17.73 -7.96
C GLN A 19 4.85 19.04 -7.19
N HIS A 20 4.18 19.19 -6.04
CA HIS A 20 4.24 20.42 -5.26
C HIS A 20 5.48 20.53 -4.36
N ASN A 21 6.24 19.45 -4.20
CA ASN A 21 7.44 19.42 -3.36
C ASN A 21 8.66 18.94 -4.16
N PRO A 22 9.48 19.84 -4.68
CA PRO A 22 10.61 19.48 -5.56
C PRO A 22 11.69 18.61 -4.89
N ASN A 23 11.71 18.55 -3.56
CA ASN A 23 12.66 17.74 -2.79
C ASN A 23 12.13 16.33 -2.47
N VAL A 24 10.93 15.98 -2.94
CA VAL A 24 10.36 14.63 -2.77
C VAL A 24 10.82 13.73 -3.91
N ILE A 25 11.31 12.55 -3.56
CA ILE A 25 11.51 11.41 -4.46
C ILE A 25 10.50 10.35 -4.04
N CYS A 26 9.64 9.93 -4.95
CA CYS A 26 8.61 8.93 -4.73
C CYS A 26 8.98 7.59 -5.37
N TYR A 27 8.79 6.51 -4.64
CA TYR A 27 8.86 5.13 -5.09
C TYR A 27 7.45 4.53 -5.00
N ALA A 28 6.79 4.44 -6.15
CA ALA A 28 5.41 3.98 -6.28
C ALA A 28 5.37 2.51 -6.72
N PHE A 29 4.62 1.70 -6.00
CA PHE A 29 4.44 0.27 -6.28
C PHE A 29 3.01 0.02 -6.72
N GLU A 30 2.85 -0.44 -7.95
CA GLU A 30 1.56 -0.76 -8.54
C GLU A 30 1.69 -2.06 -9.36
N PRO A 31 1.09 -3.18 -8.90
CA PRO A 31 1.27 -4.47 -9.56
C PRO A 31 0.56 -4.60 -10.91
N THR A 32 -0.41 -3.72 -11.20
CA THR A 32 -1.17 -3.74 -12.45
C THR A 32 -0.38 -3.04 -13.57
N PRO A 33 0.09 -3.74 -14.63
CA PRO A 33 0.93 -3.14 -15.67
C PRO A 33 0.30 -1.93 -16.36
N GLU A 34 -1.03 -1.97 -16.56
CA GLU A 34 -1.78 -0.90 -17.20
C GLU A 34 -1.75 0.38 -16.34
N LEU A 35 -1.98 0.26 -15.02
CA LEU A 35 -1.94 1.38 -14.09
C LEU A 35 -0.51 1.89 -13.88
N ALA A 36 0.47 1.01 -13.73
CA ALA A 36 1.87 1.38 -13.61
C ALA A 36 2.35 2.18 -14.85
N ARG A 37 1.91 1.78 -16.06
CA ARG A 37 2.17 2.54 -17.28
C ARG A 37 1.52 3.93 -17.25
N LEU A 38 0.27 4.03 -16.80
CA LEU A 38 -0.43 5.32 -16.68
C LEU A 38 0.25 6.24 -15.67
N LEU A 39 0.71 5.72 -14.54
CA LEU A 39 1.49 6.46 -13.55
C LEU A 39 2.77 7.04 -14.14
N ARG A 40 3.54 6.24 -14.92
CA ARG A 40 4.76 6.73 -15.59
C ARG A 40 4.45 7.88 -16.57
N ILE A 41 3.37 7.74 -17.35
CA ILE A 41 2.92 8.79 -18.27
C ILE A 41 2.52 10.04 -17.50
N ALA A 42 1.77 9.91 -16.42
CA ALA A 42 1.33 11.03 -15.59
C ALA A 42 2.51 11.76 -14.92
N ALA A 43 3.49 11.01 -14.40
CA ALA A 43 4.70 11.57 -13.81
C ALA A 43 5.55 12.33 -14.86
N GLU A 44 5.73 11.76 -16.06
CA GLU A 44 6.46 12.41 -17.16
C GLU A 44 5.75 13.69 -17.63
N ALA A 45 4.43 13.65 -17.81
CA ALA A 45 3.63 14.79 -18.21
C ALA A 45 3.67 15.94 -17.18
N ARG A 46 3.90 15.64 -15.90
CA ARG A 46 4.07 16.60 -14.81
C ARG A 46 5.53 17.03 -14.58
N GLY A 47 6.47 16.58 -15.42
CA GLY A 47 7.91 16.91 -15.31
C GLY A 47 8.61 16.24 -14.13
N MET A 48 8.13 15.08 -13.68
CA MET A 48 8.66 14.37 -12.50
C MET A 48 9.37 13.07 -12.81
N LYS A 49 9.74 12.81 -14.07
CA LYS A 49 10.35 11.56 -14.54
C LYS A 49 11.54 11.08 -13.69
N ASP A 50 12.36 12.03 -13.20
CA ASP A 50 13.58 11.73 -12.41
C ASP A 50 13.30 11.64 -10.90
N ARG A 51 12.06 11.85 -10.47
CA ARG A 51 11.69 11.90 -9.04
C ARG A 51 10.49 11.04 -8.67
N TYR A 52 9.79 10.46 -9.65
CA TYR A 52 8.65 9.58 -9.45
C TYR A 52 8.91 8.26 -10.15
N HIS A 53 9.36 7.28 -9.37
CA HIS A 53 9.78 5.97 -9.86
C HIS A 53 8.65 4.95 -9.67
N VAL A 54 8.24 4.29 -10.76
CA VAL A 54 7.12 3.33 -10.73
C VAL A 54 7.62 1.91 -10.95
N TYR A 55 7.27 1.02 -10.02
CA TYR A 55 7.61 -0.39 -10.03
C TYR A 55 6.36 -1.25 -10.16
N GLU A 56 6.36 -2.18 -11.13
CA GLU A 56 5.28 -3.13 -11.37
C GLU A 56 5.41 -4.33 -10.41
N HIS A 57 5.36 -4.04 -9.12
CA HIS A 57 5.51 -5.04 -8.06
C HIS A 57 4.37 -4.90 -7.05
N ALA A 58 3.85 -6.04 -6.59
CA ALA A 58 3.11 -6.09 -5.35
C ALA A 58 4.10 -6.15 -4.18
N ILE A 59 3.71 -5.58 -3.05
CA ILE A 59 4.51 -5.60 -1.83
C ILE A 59 3.75 -6.37 -0.75
N SER A 60 4.45 -7.27 -0.06
CA SER A 60 3.88 -8.10 1.01
C SER A 60 4.99 -8.57 1.97
N ASP A 61 4.73 -9.61 2.76
CA ASP A 61 5.69 -10.23 3.69
C ASP A 61 6.42 -11.46 3.14
N PHE A 62 6.34 -11.70 1.83
CA PHE A 62 7.04 -12.78 1.13
C PHE A 62 7.59 -12.32 -0.23
N ASP A 63 8.59 -13.04 -0.74
CA ASP A 63 9.14 -12.84 -2.09
C ASP A 63 8.66 -13.96 -3.02
N GLY A 64 8.36 -13.64 -4.29
CA GLY A 64 7.96 -14.60 -5.30
C GLY A 64 6.93 -14.09 -6.28
N GLU A 65 6.04 -14.97 -6.73
CA GLU A 65 4.90 -14.64 -7.58
C GLU A 65 3.61 -15.06 -6.89
N ALA A 66 2.55 -14.29 -7.10
CA ALA A 66 1.21 -14.60 -6.61
C ALA A 66 0.13 -14.24 -7.63
N ASP A 67 -1.05 -14.79 -7.43
CA ASP A 67 -2.24 -14.35 -8.14
C ASP A 67 -2.70 -13.01 -7.56
N PHE A 68 -2.89 -12.02 -8.44
CA PHE A 68 -3.47 -10.72 -8.10
C PHE A 68 -4.88 -10.68 -8.67
N HIS A 69 -5.87 -10.57 -7.77
CA HIS A 69 -7.29 -10.62 -8.12
C HIS A 69 -7.73 -9.28 -8.68
N MET A 70 -8.07 -9.27 -9.97
CA MET A 70 -8.51 -8.08 -10.69
C MET A 70 -10.01 -7.87 -10.51
N VAL A 71 -10.41 -6.64 -10.26
CA VAL A 71 -11.80 -6.24 -10.06
C VAL A 71 -12.31 -5.47 -11.26
N GLU A 72 -13.56 -5.71 -11.68
CA GLU A 72 -14.12 -5.11 -12.90
C GLU A 72 -14.63 -3.69 -12.67
N GLY A 73 -15.33 -3.45 -11.57
CA GLY A 73 -15.98 -2.16 -11.28
C GLY A 73 -15.05 -1.19 -10.56
N ASP A 74 -14.61 -1.58 -9.37
CA ASP A 74 -13.71 -0.81 -8.53
C ASP A 74 -12.28 -1.34 -8.64
N THR A 75 -11.53 -0.82 -9.59
CA THR A 75 -10.14 -1.27 -9.83
C THR A 75 -9.21 -0.97 -8.65
N GLY A 76 -9.60 -0.06 -7.73
CA GLY A 76 -8.88 0.22 -6.51
C GLY A 76 -8.95 -0.93 -5.50
N SER A 77 -9.96 -1.80 -5.60
CA SER A 77 -10.13 -2.96 -4.73
C SER A 77 -9.42 -4.24 -5.22
N ALA A 78 -8.56 -4.15 -6.24
CA ALA A 78 -7.76 -5.29 -6.69
C ALA A 78 -6.70 -5.65 -5.63
N SER A 79 -6.47 -6.95 -5.38
CA SER A 79 -5.71 -7.41 -4.22
C SER A 79 -4.96 -8.72 -4.46
N LEU A 80 -3.94 -8.98 -3.65
CA LEU A 80 -3.35 -10.32 -3.47
C LEU A 80 -4.31 -11.28 -2.73
N ASN A 81 -5.28 -10.73 -1.99
CA ASN A 81 -6.22 -11.51 -1.21
C ASN A 81 -7.55 -11.65 -1.94
N GLU A 82 -8.24 -12.78 -1.73
CA GLU A 82 -9.63 -12.93 -2.13
C GLU A 82 -10.55 -12.09 -1.25
N PHE A 83 -11.69 -11.67 -1.78
CA PHE A 83 -12.72 -11.04 -0.98
C PHE A 83 -13.25 -11.96 0.13
N ALA A 84 -13.68 -11.37 1.24
CA ALA A 84 -14.33 -12.07 2.32
C ALA A 84 -15.66 -12.71 1.87
N ASP A 85 -16.01 -13.89 2.44
CA ASP A 85 -17.19 -14.63 2.02
C ASP A 85 -18.51 -13.92 2.39
N ASN A 86 -18.48 -13.03 3.40
CA ASN A 86 -19.63 -12.25 3.89
C ASN A 86 -19.74 -10.85 3.26
N LEU A 87 -19.09 -10.60 2.12
CA LEU A 87 -19.01 -9.29 1.47
C LEU A 87 -20.38 -8.62 1.25
N SER A 88 -21.39 -9.40 0.84
CA SER A 88 -22.74 -8.87 0.62
C SER A 88 -23.45 -8.39 1.90
N GLU A 89 -23.02 -8.88 3.06
CA GLU A 89 -23.55 -8.48 4.37
C GLU A 89 -22.82 -7.24 4.90
N THR A 90 -21.50 -7.20 4.75
CA THR A 90 -20.64 -6.13 5.28
C THR A 90 -20.61 -4.89 4.38
N TRP A 91 -20.79 -5.08 3.06
CA TRP A 91 -20.81 -4.01 2.06
C TRP A 91 -22.08 -4.06 1.21
N PRO A 92 -23.26 -3.86 1.81
CA PRO A 92 -24.54 -4.02 1.11
C PRO A 92 -24.70 -3.03 -0.04
N GLY A 93 -25.18 -3.53 -1.17
CA GLY A 93 -25.41 -2.72 -2.36
C GLY A 93 -24.18 -2.46 -3.24
N ARG A 94 -22.98 -2.90 -2.84
CA ARG A 94 -21.80 -2.86 -3.69
C ARG A 94 -21.86 -4.02 -4.70
N THR A 95 -22.01 -3.67 -5.97
CA THR A 95 -22.04 -4.62 -7.10
C THR A 95 -20.79 -4.53 -7.95
N ASP A 96 -19.92 -3.62 -7.64
CA ASP A 96 -18.69 -3.28 -8.33
C ASP A 96 -17.47 -4.10 -7.86
N PHE A 97 -17.62 -4.95 -6.83
CA PHE A 97 -16.61 -5.89 -6.35
C PHE A 97 -16.61 -7.24 -7.10
N ALA A 98 -16.87 -7.20 -8.40
CA ALA A 98 -16.85 -8.41 -9.22
C ALA A 98 -15.42 -8.77 -9.63
N VAL A 99 -14.94 -9.94 -9.21
CA VAL A 99 -13.63 -10.44 -9.62
C VAL A 99 -13.68 -10.79 -11.11
N ARG A 100 -12.88 -10.09 -11.92
CA ARG A 100 -12.75 -10.30 -13.37
C ARG A 100 -11.85 -11.50 -13.72
N GLY A 101 -10.98 -11.90 -12.77
CA GLY A 101 -9.96 -12.92 -12.93
C GLY A 101 -8.72 -12.58 -12.12
N SER A 102 -7.67 -13.34 -12.31
CA SER A 102 -6.38 -13.06 -11.68
C SER A 102 -5.26 -12.92 -12.72
N LYS A 103 -4.21 -12.19 -12.36
CA LYS A 103 -2.93 -12.12 -13.09
C LYS A 103 -1.81 -12.51 -12.16
N LYS A 104 -0.79 -13.20 -12.68
CA LYS A 104 0.47 -13.39 -11.93
C LYS A 104 1.23 -12.08 -11.85
N VAL A 105 1.63 -11.73 -10.64
CA VAL A 105 2.45 -10.55 -10.37
C VAL A 105 3.67 -10.92 -9.54
N ASN A 106 4.76 -10.18 -9.72
CA ASN A 106 5.92 -10.29 -8.83
C ASN A 106 5.59 -9.66 -7.48
N VAL A 107 5.88 -10.37 -6.42
CA VAL A 107 5.71 -9.93 -5.04
C VAL A 107 7.09 -9.80 -4.40
N TYR A 108 7.31 -8.71 -3.69
CA TYR A 108 8.54 -8.48 -2.93
C TYR A 108 8.21 -8.09 -1.48
N ARG A 109 9.05 -8.55 -0.58
CA ARG A 109 9.22 -7.92 0.72
C ARG A 109 9.93 -6.59 0.52
N LEU A 110 9.57 -5.56 1.29
CA LEU A 110 10.25 -4.26 1.16
C LEU A 110 11.74 -4.32 1.57
N ASP A 111 12.11 -5.17 2.51
CA ASP A 111 13.53 -5.34 2.89
C ASP A 111 14.37 -5.96 1.76
N THR A 112 13.82 -6.94 1.05
CA THR A 112 14.42 -7.55 -0.14
C THR A 112 14.47 -6.54 -1.28
N TRP A 113 13.36 -5.85 -1.55
CA TRP A 113 13.28 -4.85 -2.61
C TRP A 113 14.31 -3.72 -2.41
N LEU A 114 14.41 -3.16 -1.20
CA LEU A 114 15.41 -2.15 -0.86
C LEU A 114 16.83 -2.66 -1.08
N THR A 115 17.11 -3.93 -0.76
CA THR A 115 18.43 -4.52 -0.96
C THR A 115 18.81 -4.63 -2.43
N ILE A 116 17.85 -4.97 -3.29
CA ILE A 116 18.08 -5.25 -4.71
C ILE A 116 18.06 -3.97 -5.54
N PHE A 117 17.10 -3.07 -5.30
CA PHE A 117 16.81 -1.98 -6.23
C PHE A 117 17.15 -0.58 -5.70
N ALA A 118 17.36 -0.44 -4.40
CA ALA A 118 17.52 0.88 -3.78
C ALA A 118 18.36 0.81 -2.48
N SER A 119 19.50 0.12 -2.52
CA SER A 119 20.37 -0.11 -1.35
C SER A 119 21.00 1.17 -0.77
N GLU A 120 20.98 2.27 -1.53
CA GLU A 120 21.42 3.60 -1.10
C GLU A 120 20.39 4.31 -0.18
N ILE A 121 19.14 3.87 -0.16
CA ILE A 121 18.12 4.44 0.72
C ILE A 121 18.39 3.98 2.15
N THR A 122 18.59 4.93 3.04
CA THR A 122 18.84 4.69 4.47
C THR A 122 17.72 5.23 5.38
N CYS A 123 16.76 5.97 4.81
CA CYS A 123 15.63 6.53 5.52
C CYS A 123 14.41 6.60 4.60
N ILE A 124 13.25 6.19 5.08
CA ILE A 124 11.95 6.36 4.43
C ILE A 124 11.19 7.40 5.27
N ASP A 125 11.10 8.62 4.76
CA ASP A 125 10.46 9.71 5.48
C ASP A 125 8.96 9.50 5.65
N HIS A 126 8.30 8.95 4.62
CA HIS A 126 6.89 8.61 4.67
C HIS A 126 6.56 7.35 3.88
N LEU A 127 5.82 6.44 4.49
CA LEU A 127 5.33 5.19 3.89
C LEU A 127 3.81 5.22 3.85
N HIS A 128 3.27 5.39 2.64
CA HIS A 128 1.83 5.23 2.38
C HIS A 128 1.55 3.78 2.00
N ILE A 129 0.60 3.15 2.68
CA ILE A 129 0.21 1.76 2.42
C ILE A 129 -1.30 1.72 2.21
N ASP A 130 -1.69 1.27 1.02
CA ASP A 130 -3.05 0.96 0.61
C ASP A 130 -2.96 -0.31 -0.27
N ALA A 131 -2.65 -1.43 0.37
CA ALA A 131 -2.37 -2.71 -0.29
C ALA A 131 -3.56 -3.66 -0.26
N GLN A 132 -4.75 -3.10 -0.02
CA GLN A 132 -6.03 -3.77 -0.13
C GLN A 132 -6.05 -5.11 0.62
N GLY A 133 -5.94 -5.03 1.95
CA GLY A 133 -5.96 -6.18 2.86
C GLY A 133 -4.59 -6.81 3.14
N SER A 134 -3.54 -6.44 2.40
CA SER A 134 -2.15 -6.86 2.67
C SER A 134 -1.34 -5.83 3.47
N ASP A 135 -1.97 -4.81 4.01
CA ASP A 135 -1.35 -3.60 4.57
C ASP A 135 -0.38 -3.90 5.71
N LEU A 136 -0.79 -4.72 6.68
CA LEU A 136 0.10 -5.14 7.76
C LEU A 136 1.21 -6.08 7.28
N ALA A 137 0.96 -6.87 6.23
CA ALA A 137 1.99 -7.71 5.61
C ALA A 137 3.09 -6.85 4.97
N VAL A 138 2.75 -5.70 4.37
CA VAL A 138 3.74 -4.72 3.87
C VAL A 138 4.66 -4.25 4.99
N LEU A 139 4.11 -3.86 6.14
CA LEU A 139 4.90 -3.45 7.32
C LEU A 139 5.80 -4.58 7.81
N LYS A 140 5.29 -5.81 7.92
CA LYS A 140 6.05 -7.01 8.31
C LYS A 140 7.16 -7.33 7.31
N GLY A 141 6.92 -7.07 6.02
CA GLY A 141 7.88 -7.25 4.93
C GLY A 141 9.10 -6.32 4.99
N LEU A 142 9.10 -5.31 5.84
CA LEU A 142 10.28 -4.48 6.11
C LEU A 142 11.30 -5.16 7.03
N GLY A 143 10.89 -6.14 7.86
CA GLY A 143 11.80 -6.81 8.80
C GLY A 143 12.61 -5.79 9.62
N ASP A 144 13.92 -5.99 9.71
CA ASP A 144 14.83 -5.09 10.45
C ASP A 144 14.90 -3.67 9.84
N LYS A 145 14.59 -3.53 8.53
CA LYS A 145 14.56 -2.23 7.86
C LYS A 145 13.35 -1.38 8.21
N LEU A 146 12.39 -1.91 8.98
CA LEU A 146 11.29 -1.12 9.54
C LEU A 146 11.81 0.05 10.39
N SER A 147 13.02 -0.09 10.96
CA SER A 147 13.72 0.99 11.67
C SER A 147 14.04 2.22 10.81
N MET A 148 14.06 2.09 9.48
CA MET A 148 14.31 3.19 8.53
C MET A 148 13.08 4.09 8.33
N VAL A 149 11.88 3.62 8.66
CA VAL A 149 10.62 4.35 8.45
C VAL A 149 10.43 5.38 9.56
N GLN A 150 10.14 6.63 9.18
CA GLN A 150 9.91 7.74 10.13
C GLN A 150 8.42 7.96 10.40
N SER A 151 7.59 7.90 9.36
CA SER A 151 6.15 8.08 9.46
C SER A 151 5.44 7.30 8.37
N GLY A 152 4.15 7.14 8.50
CA GLY A 152 3.34 6.55 7.45
C GLY A 152 1.85 6.56 7.74
N VAL A 153 1.12 5.97 6.82
CA VAL A 153 -0.31 5.68 6.94
C VAL A 153 -0.57 4.27 6.46
N VAL A 154 -1.45 3.58 7.15
CA VAL A 154 -1.89 2.22 6.81
C VAL A 154 -3.39 2.13 6.92
N GLU A 155 -4.05 1.51 5.93
CA GLU A 155 -5.48 1.28 5.94
C GLU A 155 -5.82 0.01 6.72
N VAL A 156 -6.91 0.06 7.50
CA VAL A 156 -7.37 -1.06 8.31
C VAL A 156 -8.91 -1.08 8.37
N PRO A 157 -9.56 -2.23 8.57
CA PRO A 157 -11.01 -2.28 8.80
C PRO A 157 -11.36 -1.57 10.12
N GLN A 158 -12.49 -0.85 10.16
CA GLN A 158 -12.95 -0.18 11.39
C GLN A 158 -13.24 -1.18 12.51
N GLU A 159 -13.86 -2.31 12.15
CA GLU A 159 -14.21 -3.41 13.04
C GLU A 159 -13.87 -4.76 12.39
N ASP A 160 -13.64 -5.78 13.18
CA ASP A 160 -13.18 -7.10 12.72
C ASP A 160 -14.16 -7.77 11.74
N ASN A 161 -15.45 -7.50 11.88
CA ASN A 161 -16.51 -8.03 11.00
C ASN A 161 -16.64 -7.26 9.69
N LEU A 162 -15.95 -6.12 9.53
CA LEU A 162 -15.99 -5.27 8.33
C LEU A 162 -14.84 -5.54 7.36
N ARG A 163 -14.03 -6.58 7.61
CA ARG A 163 -12.94 -6.95 6.71
C ARG A 163 -13.42 -7.21 5.29
N LEU A 164 -12.80 -6.55 4.33
CA LEU A 164 -13.11 -6.69 2.91
C LEU A 164 -12.47 -7.95 2.31
N TYR A 165 -11.32 -8.38 2.84
CA TYR A 165 -10.52 -9.48 2.30
C TYR A 165 -10.34 -10.62 3.29
N LYS A 166 -10.22 -11.85 2.76
CA LYS A 166 -9.83 -13.03 3.54
C LYS A 166 -8.43 -12.84 4.12
N GLY A 167 -8.28 -13.13 5.41
CA GLY A 167 -6.98 -13.01 6.08
C GLY A 167 -6.52 -11.59 6.35
N GLN A 168 -7.30 -10.57 5.99
CA GLN A 168 -7.01 -9.17 6.32
C GLN A 168 -6.86 -9.02 7.85
N HIS A 169 -5.81 -8.34 8.27
CA HIS A 169 -5.54 -8.08 9.68
C HIS A 169 -6.58 -7.13 10.28
N THR A 170 -6.76 -7.24 11.58
CA THR A 170 -7.61 -6.34 12.35
C THR A 170 -6.90 -5.02 12.63
N LYS A 171 -7.68 -3.99 12.93
CA LYS A 171 -7.16 -2.70 13.39
C LYS A 171 -6.29 -2.85 14.64
N GLN A 172 -6.70 -3.71 15.59
CA GLN A 172 -5.93 -3.93 16.82
C GLN A 172 -4.59 -4.59 16.55
N GLU A 173 -4.52 -5.58 15.64
CA GLU A 173 -3.25 -6.20 15.24
C GLU A 173 -2.29 -5.18 14.60
N ALA A 174 -2.79 -4.24 13.80
CA ALA A 174 -1.97 -3.18 13.23
C ALA A 174 -1.47 -2.20 14.30
N LEU A 175 -2.31 -1.78 15.23
CA LEU A 175 -1.92 -0.91 16.35
C LEU A 175 -0.88 -1.57 17.25
N ASP A 176 -1.08 -2.83 17.62
CA ASP A 176 -0.15 -3.59 18.45
C ASP A 176 1.22 -3.76 17.77
N PHE A 177 1.20 -4.06 16.46
CA PHE A 177 2.44 -4.17 15.67
C PHE A 177 3.20 -2.84 15.63
N LEU A 178 2.52 -1.74 15.35
CA LEU A 178 3.12 -0.41 15.31
C LEU A 178 3.74 -0.04 16.67
N GLU A 179 3.00 -0.25 17.78
CA GLU A 179 3.49 0.06 19.12
C GLU A 179 4.71 -0.77 19.51
N GLN A 180 4.69 -2.09 19.27
CA GLN A 180 5.80 -3.02 19.54
C GLN A 180 7.06 -2.67 18.74
N ASN A 181 6.91 -2.02 17.58
CA ASN A 181 8.02 -1.63 16.71
C ASN A 181 8.43 -0.15 16.86
N GLY A 182 8.01 0.51 17.94
CA GLY A 182 8.47 1.85 18.30
C GLY A 182 7.78 2.98 17.53
N PHE A 183 6.55 2.77 17.10
CA PHE A 183 5.69 3.83 16.56
C PHE A 183 4.60 4.23 17.56
N VAL A 184 4.06 5.42 17.36
CA VAL A 184 2.81 5.89 17.99
C VAL A 184 1.78 6.15 16.88
N ASN A 185 0.53 5.85 17.16
CA ASN A 185 -0.56 6.31 16.33
C ASN A 185 -0.75 7.82 16.60
N ASP A 186 -0.55 8.64 15.58
CA ASP A 186 -0.66 10.09 15.66
C ASP A 186 -2.09 10.57 15.40
N LYS A 187 -2.77 9.91 14.48
CA LYS A 187 -4.11 10.30 14.03
C LYS A 187 -4.83 9.09 13.41
N ILE A 188 -6.14 9.07 13.52
CA ILE A 188 -7.03 8.17 12.78
C ILE A 188 -8.01 9.00 11.97
N THR A 189 -8.21 8.67 10.70
CA THR A 189 -9.27 9.24 9.87
C THR A 189 -10.14 8.10 9.33
N SER A 190 -11.45 8.24 9.48
CA SER A 190 -12.39 7.21 9.10
C SER A 190 -12.97 7.46 7.72
N GLN A 191 -13.13 6.38 6.97
CA GLN A 191 -13.88 6.27 5.73
C GLN A 191 -15.09 5.33 5.95
N VAL A 192 -15.75 4.91 4.89
CA VAL A 192 -16.82 3.91 5.01
C VAL A 192 -16.19 2.55 5.29
N ASN A 193 -16.43 1.98 6.47
CA ASN A 193 -15.95 0.68 6.95
C ASN A 193 -14.42 0.54 7.14
N GLU A 194 -13.65 1.56 6.82
CA GLU A 194 -12.19 1.55 6.89
C GLU A 194 -11.66 2.78 7.62
N ASP A 195 -10.52 2.61 8.27
CA ASP A 195 -9.78 3.67 8.94
C ASP A 195 -8.36 3.78 8.37
N ASN A 196 -7.88 5.01 8.24
CA ASN A 196 -6.48 5.29 8.00
C ASN A 196 -5.79 5.57 9.34
N LEU A 197 -4.84 4.71 9.72
CA LEU A 197 -4.00 4.87 10.89
C LEU A 197 -2.71 5.61 10.48
N TYR A 198 -2.56 6.84 10.92
CA TYR A 198 -1.32 7.60 10.74
C TYR A 198 -0.38 7.30 11.89
N PHE A 199 0.86 6.96 11.59
CA PHE A 199 1.85 6.59 12.59
C PHE A 199 3.15 7.36 12.40
N VAL A 200 3.83 7.62 13.52
CA VAL A 200 5.14 8.27 13.55
C VAL A 200 6.07 7.51 14.50
N ARG A 201 7.37 7.53 14.20
CA ARG A 201 8.36 6.88 15.07
C ARG A 201 8.48 7.63 16.39
N LYS A 202 8.54 6.88 17.49
CA LYS A 202 8.86 7.43 18.82
C LYS A 202 10.28 8.03 18.79
N THR A 203 10.41 9.27 19.21
CA THR A 203 11.72 9.96 19.40
C THR A 203 12.43 9.47 20.65
#